data_a2de603b64722a8e1c52af3e7ae3a235
#
_entry.id   a2de603b64722a8e1c52af3e7ae3a235
#
_cell.length_a   1.000
_cell.length_b   1.000
_cell.length_c   1.000
_cell.angle_alpha   90.00
_cell.angle_beta   90.00
_cell.angle_gamma   90.00
#
_symmetry.space_group_name_H-M   'P 1'
#
loop_
_entity.id
_entity.type
_entity.pdbx_description
1 polymer ?
#
loop_
_entity_poly.entity_id
_entity_poly.type
_entity_poly.pdbx_seq_one_letter_code
_entity_poly.pdbx_strand_id
1 'polypeptide(L)'
;MTTLMKSLFMVGIALTLIACSLGGKPSVMVEQYALEYPPPTTQSLSPTDEVIRLERFSVAQIFNHVKMVYRQKPYQYNDYAYHRWRANPGDMLGDNLLRDLRAAGIFKSVFSYRDMENASLLLKGGVGEFYESDEKDGRKAILSVHITLMDTTSRELTKQIIFQKGYRYEEPVTEKTVRGFVQAMSMAADKLSGQVITDIREAIRNRK
;
A
#
# COMPACT_ATOMS: atom_id res chain seq x y z
N MET A 1 -69.11 18.77 -20.78
CA MET A 1 -68.37 17.50 -20.89
C MET A 1 -66.86 17.73 -21.24
N THR A 2 -66.53 18.81 -21.94
CA THR A 2 -65.08 19.08 -22.41
C THR A 2 -64.16 19.63 -21.34
N THR A 3 -64.63 20.38 -20.34
CA THR A 3 -63.83 20.98 -19.29
C THR A 3 -63.40 19.94 -18.23
N LEU A 4 -64.28 19.01 -17.87
CA LEU A 4 -64.01 17.94 -16.88
C LEU A 4 -62.95 16.96 -17.42
N MET A 5 -63.00 16.65 -18.72
CA MET A 5 -62.04 15.75 -19.37
C MET A 5 -60.63 16.35 -19.50
N LYS A 6 -60.54 17.68 -19.71
CA LYS A 6 -59.28 18.40 -19.73
C LYS A 6 -58.62 18.49 -18.35
N SER A 7 -59.45 18.64 -17.28
CA SER A 7 -58.97 18.66 -15.90
C SER A 7 -58.44 17.30 -15.47
N LEU A 8 -59.11 16.21 -15.87
CA LEU A 8 -58.67 14.83 -15.58
C LEU A 8 -57.34 14.46 -16.27
N PHE A 9 -57.19 14.98 -17.51
CA PHE A 9 -55.96 14.76 -18.27
C PHE A 9 -54.74 15.51 -17.69
N MET A 10 -54.96 16.74 -17.18
CA MET A 10 -53.91 17.53 -16.51
C MET A 10 -53.47 16.92 -15.19
N VAL A 11 -54.38 16.36 -14.39
CA VAL A 11 -54.06 15.69 -13.14
C VAL A 11 -53.27 14.38 -13.40
N GLY A 12 -53.59 13.63 -14.46
CA GLY A 12 -52.86 12.45 -14.88
C GLY A 12 -51.42 12.72 -15.26
N ILE A 13 -51.16 13.82 -15.98
CA ILE A 13 -49.78 14.23 -16.37
C ILE A 13 -48.95 14.72 -15.15
N ALA A 14 -49.60 15.40 -14.18
CA ALA A 14 -48.92 15.84 -12.96
C ALA A 14 -48.51 14.66 -12.07
N LEU A 15 -49.27 13.58 -12.00
CA LEU A 15 -48.93 12.37 -11.22
C LEU A 15 -47.76 11.58 -11.85
N THR A 16 -47.58 11.59 -13.17
CA THR A 16 -46.48 10.86 -13.82
C THR A 16 -45.14 11.56 -13.65
N LEU A 17 -45.10 12.86 -13.41
CA LEU A 17 -43.86 13.61 -13.18
C LEU A 17 -43.29 13.41 -11.78
N ILE A 18 -44.11 13.02 -10.78
CA ILE A 18 -43.67 12.77 -9.41
C ILE A 18 -43.00 11.38 -9.28
N ALA A 19 -43.34 10.43 -10.13
CA ALA A 19 -42.79 9.06 -10.06
C ALA A 19 -41.34 8.93 -10.44
N CYS A 20 -40.77 9.89 -11.20
CA CYS A 20 -39.37 9.85 -11.63
C CYS A 20 -38.37 10.38 -10.58
N SER A 21 -38.84 10.98 -9.48
CA SER A 21 -37.98 11.64 -8.50
C SER A 21 -37.64 10.77 -7.26
N LEU A 22 -38.28 9.59 -7.11
CA LEU A 22 -38.05 8.71 -5.94
C LEU A 22 -37.06 7.55 -6.16
N GLY A 23 -36.42 7.48 -7.32
CA GLY A 23 -35.52 6.37 -7.69
C GLY A 23 -34.02 6.67 -7.52
N GLY A 24 -33.61 7.63 -6.72
CA GLY A 24 -32.20 7.86 -6.40
C GLY A 24 -31.62 6.64 -5.69
N LYS A 25 -30.81 5.83 -6.38
CA LYS A 25 -30.01 4.80 -5.69
C LYS A 25 -29.21 5.50 -4.59
N PRO A 26 -29.23 5.01 -3.34
CA PRO A 26 -28.38 5.58 -2.30
C PRO A 26 -26.96 5.63 -2.81
N SER A 27 -26.30 6.78 -2.72
CA SER A 27 -24.90 6.91 -3.09
C SER A 27 -24.11 6.02 -2.14
N VAL A 28 -23.61 4.89 -2.64
CA VAL A 28 -22.78 4.00 -1.85
C VAL A 28 -21.45 4.69 -1.63
N MET A 29 -21.18 5.03 -0.37
CA MET A 29 -19.93 5.67 0.03
C MET A 29 -18.78 4.64 -0.06
N VAL A 30 -17.76 4.96 -0.84
CA VAL A 30 -16.54 4.15 -0.89
C VAL A 30 -15.61 4.59 0.24
N GLU A 31 -15.32 3.67 1.14
CA GLU A 31 -14.38 3.90 2.23
C GLU A 31 -12.93 3.72 1.76
N GLN A 32 -12.04 4.60 2.23
CA GLN A 32 -10.64 4.59 1.86
C GLN A 32 -9.74 4.42 3.09
N TYR A 33 -8.75 3.56 2.99
CA TYR A 33 -7.86 3.17 4.07
C TYR A 33 -6.39 3.36 3.67
N ALA A 34 -5.55 3.65 4.66
CA ALA A 34 -4.11 3.73 4.51
C ALA A 34 -3.42 2.78 5.49
N LEU A 35 -2.15 2.48 5.25
CA LEU A 35 -1.31 1.77 6.20
C LEU A 35 -0.88 2.74 7.30
N GLU A 36 -1.10 2.36 8.57
CA GLU A 36 -0.78 3.18 9.73
C GLU A 36 -0.06 2.34 10.78
N TYR A 37 1.14 2.77 11.14
CA TYR A 37 1.94 2.25 12.26
C TYR A 37 2.94 3.33 12.71
N PRO A 38 3.43 3.29 13.96
CA PRO A 38 4.39 4.28 14.46
C PRO A 38 5.74 4.11 13.74
N PRO A 39 6.45 5.22 13.45
CA PRO A 39 7.80 5.12 12.92
C PRO A 39 8.74 4.48 13.96
N PRO A 40 9.84 3.83 13.51
CA PRO A 40 10.80 3.23 14.42
C PRO A 40 11.39 4.28 15.36
N THR A 41 11.61 3.89 16.60
CA THR A 41 12.28 4.75 17.58
C THR A 41 13.74 4.91 17.16
N THR A 42 14.21 6.16 17.05
CA THR A 42 15.61 6.45 16.73
C THR A 42 16.51 5.80 17.78
N GLN A 43 17.28 4.79 17.38
CA GLN A 43 18.35 4.29 18.23
C GLN A 43 19.50 5.28 18.14
N SER A 44 20.11 5.62 19.27
CA SER A 44 21.26 6.53 19.41
C SER A 44 22.54 5.97 18.74
N LEU A 45 22.54 5.88 17.43
CA LEU A 45 23.65 5.39 16.62
C LEU A 45 24.24 6.57 15.85
N SER A 46 25.57 6.63 15.78
CA SER A 46 26.22 7.62 14.92
C SER A 46 25.79 7.39 13.47
N PRO A 47 25.25 8.41 12.79
CA PRO A 47 24.89 8.31 11.39
C PRO A 47 26.10 7.89 10.55
N THR A 48 25.87 7.16 9.47
CA THR A 48 26.89 6.90 8.46
C THR A 48 27.04 8.12 7.53
N ASP A 49 28.15 8.19 6.77
CA ASP A 49 28.30 9.21 5.73
C ASP A 49 27.51 8.89 4.44
N GLU A 50 26.82 7.74 4.44
CA GLU A 50 26.07 7.27 3.29
C GLU A 50 24.78 8.10 3.07
N VAL A 51 24.48 8.32 1.80
CA VAL A 51 23.27 8.94 1.32
C VAL A 51 22.46 7.88 0.58
N ILE A 52 21.21 7.65 0.97
CA ILE A 52 20.35 6.67 0.33
C ILE A 52 19.21 7.34 -0.42
N ARG A 53 18.89 6.87 -1.62
CA ARG A 53 17.70 7.23 -2.37
C ARG A 53 16.80 6.03 -2.53
N LEU A 54 15.52 6.22 -2.23
CA LEU A 54 14.48 5.24 -2.42
C LEU A 54 13.85 5.43 -3.81
N GLU A 55 13.86 4.38 -4.64
CA GLU A 55 13.11 4.35 -5.89
C GLU A 55 11.62 4.11 -5.64
N ARG A 56 10.77 4.52 -6.59
CA ARG A 56 9.36 4.18 -6.54
C ARG A 56 9.20 2.66 -6.62
N PHE A 57 8.45 2.07 -5.69
CA PHE A 57 8.22 0.63 -5.69
C PHE A 57 7.37 0.20 -6.89
N SER A 58 7.82 -0.84 -7.57
CA SER A 58 7.01 -1.56 -8.54
C SER A 58 5.97 -2.43 -7.81
N VAL A 59 4.90 -2.77 -8.51
CA VAL A 59 3.83 -3.62 -7.95
C VAL A 59 3.44 -4.67 -8.99
N ALA A 60 3.28 -5.92 -8.57
CA ALA A 60 2.74 -6.97 -9.43
C ALA A 60 1.38 -6.53 -9.99
N GLN A 61 1.17 -6.74 -11.29
CA GLN A 61 0.04 -6.16 -12.04
C GLN A 61 -1.32 -6.44 -11.41
N ILE A 62 -1.49 -7.62 -10.80
CA ILE A 62 -2.72 -7.99 -10.11
C ILE A 62 -3.05 -7.12 -8.89
N PHE A 63 -2.05 -6.46 -8.29
CA PHE A 63 -2.20 -5.57 -7.14
C PHE A 63 -1.89 -4.10 -7.47
N ASN A 64 -1.57 -3.80 -8.72
CA ASN A 64 -1.15 -2.45 -9.16
C ASN A 64 -2.35 -1.50 -9.34
N HIS A 65 -3.16 -1.37 -8.32
CA HIS A 65 -4.34 -0.49 -8.26
C HIS A 65 -4.72 -0.22 -6.79
N VAL A 66 -5.69 0.66 -6.58
CA VAL A 66 -6.17 1.04 -5.23
C VAL A 66 -7.27 0.13 -4.67
N LYS A 67 -7.73 -0.88 -5.41
CA LYS A 67 -8.73 -1.81 -4.91
C LYS A 67 -8.13 -2.71 -3.83
N MET A 68 -8.88 -2.97 -2.78
CA MET A 68 -8.54 -4.00 -1.81
C MET A 68 -8.85 -5.37 -2.38
N VAL A 69 -7.88 -6.27 -2.34
CA VAL A 69 -7.97 -7.62 -2.91
C VAL A 69 -8.10 -8.64 -1.79
N TYR A 70 -8.97 -9.63 -1.98
CA TYR A 70 -9.07 -10.78 -1.10
C TYR A 70 -9.13 -12.10 -1.88
N ARG A 71 -8.75 -13.20 -1.22
CA ARG A 71 -8.72 -14.55 -1.76
C ARG A 71 -9.40 -15.52 -0.80
N GLN A 72 -10.49 -16.16 -1.24
CA GLN A 72 -11.23 -17.17 -0.46
C GLN A 72 -10.91 -18.60 -0.87
N LYS A 73 -10.40 -18.77 -2.09
CA LYS A 73 -10.02 -20.07 -2.66
C LYS A 73 -8.73 -19.93 -3.44
N PRO A 74 -7.92 -20.98 -3.55
CA PRO A 74 -6.76 -21.00 -4.44
C PRO A 74 -7.13 -20.53 -5.85
N TYR A 75 -6.24 -19.72 -6.47
CA TYR A 75 -6.34 -19.19 -7.83
C TYR A 75 -7.46 -18.17 -8.09
N GLN A 76 -8.28 -17.82 -7.08
CA GLN A 76 -9.41 -16.90 -7.24
C GLN A 76 -9.24 -15.64 -6.39
N TYR A 77 -8.90 -14.52 -7.04
CA TYR A 77 -8.84 -13.20 -6.42
C TYR A 77 -10.09 -12.40 -6.72
N ASN A 78 -10.56 -11.65 -5.75
CA ASN A 78 -11.73 -10.78 -5.83
C ASN A 78 -11.40 -9.41 -5.26
N ASP A 79 -12.15 -8.39 -5.68
CA ASP A 79 -12.04 -7.03 -5.18
C ASP A 79 -13.16 -6.73 -4.17
N TYR A 80 -12.85 -6.01 -3.10
CA TYR A 80 -13.87 -5.41 -2.25
C TYR A 80 -14.67 -4.36 -3.02
N ALA A 81 -16.01 -4.42 -2.93
CA ALA A 81 -16.88 -3.54 -3.70
C ALA A 81 -16.80 -2.07 -3.25
N TYR A 82 -16.73 -1.83 -1.94
CA TYR A 82 -16.89 -0.49 -1.33
C TYR A 82 -15.68 -0.04 -0.49
N HIS A 83 -14.58 -0.79 -0.52
CA HIS A 83 -13.36 -0.49 0.24
C HIS A 83 -12.17 -0.39 -0.69
N ARG A 84 -11.34 0.62 -0.49
CA ARG A 84 -10.18 0.91 -1.33
C ARG A 84 -8.99 1.30 -0.45
N TRP A 85 -7.81 1.06 -0.94
CA TRP A 85 -6.62 1.72 -0.45
C TRP A 85 -6.62 3.18 -0.87
N ARG A 86 -6.06 4.07 -0.05
CA ARG A 86 -5.95 5.50 -0.34
C ARG A 86 -4.98 5.79 -1.49
N ALA A 87 -3.96 4.96 -1.65
CA ALA A 87 -2.98 5.01 -2.72
C ALA A 87 -2.63 3.60 -3.19
N ASN A 88 -1.84 3.49 -4.25
CA ASN A 88 -1.29 2.22 -4.73
C ASN A 88 -0.44 1.56 -3.62
N PRO A 89 -0.47 0.22 -3.46
CA PRO A 89 0.34 -0.48 -2.46
C PRO A 89 1.83 -0.12 -2.48
N GLY A 90 2.43 0.02 -3.66
CA GLY A 90 3.83 0.40 -3.80
C GLY A 90 4.11 1.82 -3.29
N ASP A 91 3.21 2.77 -3.56
CA ASP A 91 3.33 4.14 -3.06
C ASP A 91 3.17 4.17 -1.53
N MET A 92 2.18 3.47 -0.96
CA MET A 92 1.99 3.41 0.50
C MET A 92 3.18 2.78 1.22
N LEU A 93 3.69 1.65 0.73
CA LEU A 93 4.86 0.98 1.33
C LEU A 93 6.14 1.79 1.15
N GLY A 94 6.34 2.40 -0.02
CA GLY A 94 7.49 3.25 -0.29
C GLY A 94 7.50 4.51 0.57
N ASP A 95 6.38 5.21 0.70
CA ASP A 95 6.26 6.42 1.52
C ASP A 95 6.48 6.11 3.02
N ASN A 96 5.93 4.99 3.52
CA ASN A 96 6.15 4.55 4.90
C ASN A 96 7.61 4.16 5.14
N LEU A 97 8.24 3.38 4.26
CA LEU A 97 9.66 3.02 4.39
C LEU A 97 10.57 4.25 4.29
N LEU A 98 10.25 5.22 3.43
CA LEU A 98 10.98 6.50 3.35
C LEU A 98 10.91 7.27 4.68
N ARG A 99 9.73 7.37 5.28
CA ARG A 99 9.51 7.95 6.62
C ARG A 99 10.38 7.24 7.66
N ASP A 100 10.38 5.93 7.64
CA ASP A 100 11.04 5.10 8.64
C ASP A 100 12.57 5.13 8.49
N LEU A 101 13.09 5.15 7.27
CA LEU A 101 14.53 5.34 7.01
C LEU A 101 15.01 6.71 7.52
N ARG A 102 14.20 7.76 7.36
CA ARG A 102 14.48 9.09 7.92
C ARG A 102 14.45 9.09 9.46
N ALA A 103 13.43 8.45 10.04
CA ALA A 103 13.28 8.34 11.49
C ALA A 103 14.39 7.49 12.15
N ALA A 104 14.89 6.47 11.46
CA ALA A 104 15.95 5.60 11.95
C ALA A 104 17.28 6.34 12.18
N GLY A 105 17.53 7.46 11.49
CA GLY A 105 18.70 8.33 11.71
C GLY A 105 20.06 7.70 11.38
N ILE A 106 20.09 6.64 10.56
CA ILE A 106 21.31 5.90 10.22
C ILE A 106 22.04 6.46 9.01
N PHE A 107 21.41 7.31 8.23
CA PHE A 107 21.98 7.92 7.02
C PHE A 107 22.26 9.41 7.20
N LYS A 108 23.25 9.92 6.49
CA LYS A 108 23.50 11.36 6.37
C LYS A 108 22.28 12.06 5.73
N SER A 109 21.71 11.45 4.70
CA SER A 109 20.49 11.95 4.03
C SER A 109 19.70 10.81 3.42
N VAL A 110 18.37 10.97 3.37
CA VAL A 110 17.44 10.00 2.76
C VAL A 110 16.56 10.74 1.75
N PHE A 111 16.71 10.40 0.49
CA PHE A 111 15.99 10.99 -0.62
C PHE A 111 14.89 10.06 -1.16
N SER A 112 13.84 10.65 -1.67
CA SER A 112 12.80 9.96 -2.42
C SER A 112 13.18 9.87 -3.90
N TYR A 113 12.43 9.10 -4.68
CA TYR A 113 12.59 9.04 -6.14
C TYR A 113 12.29 10.37 -6.86
N ARG A 114 11.65 11.32 -6.16
CA ARG A 114 11.32 12.66 -6.70
C ARG A 114 12.49 13.63 -6.57
N ASP A 115 13.44 13.30 -5.71
CA ASP A 115 14.59 14.16 -5.44
C ASP A 115 15.67 13.91 -6.52
N MET A 116 16.35 14.96 -6.98
CA MET A 116 17.32 14.91 -8.08
C MET A 116 18.76 14.68 -7.60
N GLU A 117 18.97 14.68 -6.29
CA GLU A 117 20.29 14.59 -5.67
C GLU A 117 20.92 13.21 -5.88
N ASN A 118 22.25 13.22 -6.01
CA ASN A 118 23.01 11.98 -6.07
C ASN A 118 23.03 11.29 -4.70
N ALA A 119 22.91 9.98 -4.72
CA ALA A 119 23.00 9.15 -3.53
C ALA A 119 24.06 8.07 -3.74
N SER A 120 24.78 7.70 -2.70
CA SER A 120 25.76 6.60 -2.74
C SER A 120 25.07 5.22 -2.73
N LEU A 121 23.84 5.17 -2.22
CA LEU A 121 23.05 3.96 -2.15
C LEU A 121 21.69 4.15 -2.83
N LEU A 122 21.22 3.12 -3.53
CA LEU A 122 19.94 3.08 -4.18
C LEU A 122 19.14 1.89 -3.65
N LEU A 123 17.94 2.16 -3.11
CA LEU A 123 17.02 1.12 -2.64
C LEU A 123 15.85 0.97 -3.62
N LYS A 124 15.69 -0.23 -4.15
CA LYS A 124 14.58 -0.60 -5.04
C LYS A 124 13.66 -1.58 -4.34
N GLY A 125 12.35 -1.45 -4.54
CA GLY A 125 11.34 -2.34 -4.02
C GLY A 125 10.36 -2.83 -5.09
N GLY A 126 9.87 -4.05 -4.89
CA GLY A 126 8.83 -4.64 -5.73
C GLY A 126 7.82 -5.42 -4.89
N VAL A 127 6.56 -5.00 -4.90
CA VAL A 127 5.47 -5.66 -4.19
C VAL A 127 4.95 -6.83 -5.01
N GLY A 128 5.12 -8.04 -4.50
CA GLY A 128 4.69 -9.29 -5.15
C GLY A 128 3.30 -9.74 -4.71
N GLU A 129 2.98 -9.60 -3.41
CA GLU A 129 1.68 -9.97 -2.85
C GLU A 129 1.17 -8.86 -1.92
N PHE A 130 -0.12 -8.53 -2.03
CA PHE A 130 -0.77 -7.52 -1.20
C PHE A 130 -2.28 -7.75 -1.14
N TYR A 131 -2.72 -8.71 -0.32
CA TYR A 131 -4.11 -9.13 -0.29
C TYR A 131 -4.52 -9.74 1.06
N GLU A 132 -5.84 -9.87 1.29
CA GLU A 132 -6.39 -10.67 2.38
C GLU A 132 -6.59 -12.11 1.92
N SER A 133 -6.00 -13.07 2.62
CA SER A 133 -6.36 -14.49 2.51
C SER A 133 -7.50 -14.79 3.49
N ASP A 134 -8.63 -15.27 2.98
CA ASP A 134 -9.80 -15.71 3.77
C ASP A 134 -10.07 -17.19 3.47
N GLU A 135 -9.08 -18.02 3.80
CA GLU A 135 -9.12 -19.46 3.57
C GLU A 135 -9.47 -20.22 4.86
N LYS A 136 -9.47 -21.57 4.79
CA LYS A 136 -9.86 -22.44 5.91
C LYS A 136 -9.06 -22.22 7.19
N ASP A 137 -7.79 -21.78 7.06
CA ASP A 137 -6.88 -21.52 8.18
C ASP A 137 -7.14 -20.17 8.87
N GLY A 138 -8.19 -19.48 8.49
CA GLY A 138 -8.55 -18.15 8.98
C GLY A 138 -8.11 -17.02 8.06
N ARG A 139 -8.48 -15.80 8.46
CA ARG A 139 -8.14 -14.60 7.70
C ARG A 139 -6.73 -14.11 8.04
N LYS A 140 -5.97 -13.78 7.01
CA LYS A 140 -4.61 -13.25 7.13
C LYS A 140 -4.38 -12.12 6.13
N ALA A 141 -3.62 -11.10 6.53
CA ALA A 141 -3.03 -10.15 5.60
C ALA A 141 -1.73 -10.76 5.04
N ILE A 142 -1.61 -10.79 3.73
CA ILE A 142 -0.45 -11.34 3.01
C ILE A 142 0.30 -10.19 2.35
N LEU A 143 1.56 -10.02 2.74
CA LEU A 143 2.48 -9.05 2.18
C LEU A 143 3.75 -9.76 1.71
N SER A 144 4.11 -9.58 0.43
CA SER A 144 5.41 -10.02 -0.10
C SER A 144 6.08 -8.87 -0.85
N VAL A 145 7.34 -8.62 -0.52
CA VAL A 145 8.14 -7.54 -1.11
C VAL A 145 9.55 -8.03 -1.39
N HIS A 146 10.09 -7.69 -2.54
CA HIS A 146 11.50 -7.86 -2.87
C HIS A 146 12.22 -6.53 -2.75
N ILE A 147 13.35 -6.52 -2.06
CA ILE A 147 14.20 -5.35 -1.89
C ILE A 147 15.57 -5.62 -2.51
N THR A 148 16.06 -4.63 -3.26
CA THR A 148 17.43 -4.61 -3.79
C THR A 148 18.11 -3.36 -3.30
N LEU A 149 19.24 -3.51 -2.57
CA LEU A 149 20.13 -2.42 -2.20
C LEU A 149 21.32 -2.41 -3.16
N MET A 150 21.62 -1.25 -3.72
CA MET A 150 22.70 -1.06 -4.69
C MET A 150 23.66 0.03 -4.24
N ASP A 151 24.93 -0.16 -4.56
CA ASP A 151 25.98 0.87 -4.50
C ASP A 151 26.07 1.58 -5.86
N THR A 152 25.76 2.87 -5.89
CA THR A 152 25.80 3.66 -7.12
C THR A 152 27.20 4.18 -7.44
N THR A 153 28.15 4.06 -6.50
CA THR A 153 29.53 4.54 -6.67
C THR A 153 30.43 3.52 -7.36
N SER A 154 30.06 2.22 -7.31
CA SER A 154 30.80 1.16 -7.98
C SER A 154 30.65 1.23 -9.49
N ARG A 155 31.78 1.13 -10.22
CA ARG A 155 31.79 1.06 -11.69
C ARG A 155 31.55 -0.35 -12.22
N GLU A 156 31.74 -1.37 -11.41
CA GLU A 156 31.56 -2.77 -11.79
C GLU A 156 30.12 -3.19 -11.47
N LEU A 157 29.35 -3.57 -12.49
CA LEU A 157 27.93 -3.98 -12.35
C LEU A 157 27.74 -5.11 -11.32
N THR A 158 28.67 -6.06 -11.28
CA THR A 158 28.63 -7.20 -10.34
C THR A 158 28.81 -6.78 -8.88
N LYS A 159 29.44 -5.65 -8.63
CA LYS A 159 29.68 -5.09 -7.29
C LYS A 159 28.66 -4.02 -6.90
N GLN A 160 27.79 -3.63 -7.84
CA GLN A 160 26.74 -2.65 -7.53
C GLN A 160 25.65 -3.23 -6.62
N ILE A 161 25.31 -4.51 -6.76
CA ILE A 161 24.28 -5.13 -5.94
C ILE A 161 24.90 -5.51 -4.59
N ILE A 162 24.48 -4.84 -3.52
CA ILE A 162 24.89 -5.15 -2.16
C ILE A 162 24.12 -6.35 -1.64
N PHE A 163 22.79 -6.32 -1.77
CA PHE A 163 21.93 -7.50 -1.57
C PHE A 163 20.63 -7.42 -2.40
N GLN A 164 20.04 -8.59 -2.62
CA GLN A 164 18.69 -8.75 -3.10
C GLN A 164 17.98 -9.78 -2.22
N LYS A 165 16.87 -9.38 -1.59
CA LYS A 165 16.19 -10.20 -0.59
C LYS A 165 14.67 -10.11 -0.73
N GLY A 166 14.00 -11.25 -0.59
CA GLY A 166 12.54 -11.35 -0.51
C GLY A 166 12.08 -11.37 0.95
N TYR A 167 11.00 -10.68 1.24
CA TYR A 167 10.33 -10.66 2.53
C TYR A 167 8.89 -11.08 2.33
N ARG A 168 8.37 -11.93 3.22
CA ARG A 168 6.98 -12.35 3.18
C ARG A 168 6.43 -12.44 4.59
N TYR A 169 5.29 -11.78 4.82
CA TYR A 169 4.60 -11.73 6.10
C TYR A 169 3.16 -12.21 5.94
N GLU A 170 2.70 -12.97 6.92
CA GLU A 170 1.33 -13.42 7.07
C GLU A 170 0.85 -13.01 8.45
N GLU A 171 0.04 -11.94 8.52
CA GLU A 171 -0.47 -11.44 9.79
C GLU A 171 -1.92 -11.86 9.97
N PRO A 172 -2.29 -12.46 11.11
CA PRO A 172 -3.66 -12.86 11.36
C PRO A 172 -4.59 -11.65 11.46
N VAL A 173 -5.74 -11.73 10.81
CA VAL A 173 -6.83 -10.75 10.93
C VAL A 173 -7.67 -11.14 12.15
N THR A 174 -7.47 -10.47 13.27
CA THR A 174 -8.15 -10.78 14.55
C THR A 174 -9.63 -10.40 14.53
N GLU A 175 -9.94 -9.23 13.97
CA GLU A 175 -11.31 -8.79 13.75
C GLU A 175 -11.70 -9.09 12.29
N LYS A 176 -12.77 -9.86 12.09
CA LYS A 176 -13.27 -10.24 10.75
C LYS A 176 -13.96 -9.07 10.04
N THR A 177 -13.30 -7.92 10.00
CA THR A 177 -13.73 -6.67 9.36
C THR A 177 -12.64 -6.19 8.39
N VAL A 178 -12.98 -5.29 7.48
CA VAL A 178 -11.99 -4.63 6.62
C VAL A 178 -10.98 -3.84 7.44
N ARG A 179 -11.41 -3.21 8.54
CA ARG A 179 -10.52 -2.52 9.46
C ARG A 179 -9.51 -3.46 10.10
N GLY A 180 -9.93 -4.66 10.50
CA GLY A 180 -9.02 -5.70 11.02
C GLY A 180 -8.00 -6.13 9.97
N PHE A 181 -8.40 -6.27 8.69
CA PHE A 181 -7.47 -6.54 7.60
C PHE A 181 -6.46 -5.39 7.42
N VAL A 182 -6.90 -4.12 7.46
CA VAL A 182 -6.00 -2.95 7.38
C VAL A 182 -5.00 -2.92 8.53
N GLN A 183 -5.43 -3.24 9.75
CA GLN A 183 -4.55 -3.34 10.91
C GLN A 183 -3.49 -4.43 10.74
N ALA A 184 -3.90 -5.63 10.31
CA ALA A 184 -2.98 -6.73 10.06
C ALA A 184 -1.97 -6.39 8.94
N MET A 185 -2.42 -5.74 7.86
CA MET A 185 -1.53 -5.30 6.78
C MET A 185 -0.57 -4.19 7.25
N SER A 186 -1.01 -3.29 8.12
CA SER A 186 -0.16 -2.28 8.75
C SER A 186 0.91 -2.91 9.64
N MET A 187 0.58 -3.96 10.40
CA MET A 187 1.55 -4.73 11.18
C MET A 187 2.57 -5.44 10.29
N ALA A 188 2.13 -6.00 9.15
CA ALA A 188 3.04 -6.60 8.17
C ALA A 188 4.01 -5.57 7.59
N ALA A 189 3.53 -4.36 7.28
CA ALA A 189 4.33 -3.26 6.76
C ALA A 189 5.34 -2.73 7.80
N ASP A 190 4.97 -2.65 9.08
CA ASP A 190 5.86 -2.30 10.19
C ASP A 190 7.02 -3.29 10.32
N LYS A 191 6.70 -4.60 10.36
CA LYS A 191 7.71 -5.67 10.41
C LYS A 191 8.64 -5.64 9.20
N LEU A 192 8.09 -5.43 7.99
CA LEU A 192 8.86 -5.27 6.77
C LEU A 192 9.87 -4.12 6.90
N SER A 193 9.39 -2.93 7.31
CA SER A 193 10.22 -1.73 7.45
C SER A 193 11.35 -1.95 8.44
N GLY A 194 11.05 -2.47 9.62
CA GLY A 194 12.05 -2.77 10.66
C GLY A 194 13.12 -3.76 10.19
N GLN A 195 12.72 -4.82 9.49
CA GLN A 195 13.65 -5.82 8.97
C GLN A 195 14.52 -5.26 7.83
N VAL A 196 13.94 -4.49 6.90
CA VAL A 196 14.69 -3.84 5.82
C VAL A 196 15.74 -2.88 6.38
N ILE A 197 15.39 -2.04 7.36
CA ILE A 197 16.30 -1.13 8.02
C ILE A 197 17.45 -1.88 8.70
N THR A 198 17.16 -2.99 9.36
CA THR A 198 18.15 -3.85 10.01
C THR A 198 19.12 -4.45 8.98
N ASP A 199 18.60 -5.02 7.91
CA ASP A 199 19.41 -5.64 6.84
C ASP A 199 20.31 -4.60 6.14
N ILE A 200 19.79 -3.40 5.90
CA ILE A 200 20.60 -2.29 5.33
C ILE A 200 21.75 -1.91 6.27
N ARG A 201 21.47 -1.76 7.56
CA ARG A 201 22.51 -1.46 8.57
C ARG A 201 23.62 -2.49 8.59
N GLU A 202 23.25 -3.76 8.61
CA GLU A 202 24.21 -4.88 8.61
C GLU A 202 25.04 -4.87 7.32
N ALA A 203 24.40 -4.66 6.18
CA ALA A 203 25.09 -4.59 4.90
C ALA A 203 26.11 -3.44 4.84
N ILE A 204 25.76 -2.24 5.32
CA ILE A 204 26.67 -1.09 5.35
C ILE A 204 27.85 -1.36 6.30
N ARG A 205 27.59 -1.96 7.47
CA ARG A 205 28.64 -2.29 8.45
C ARG A 205 29.65 -3.28 7.89
N ASN A 206 29.22 -4.27 7.13
CA ASN A 206 30.06 -5.33 6.57
C ASN A 206 30.86 -4.87 5.32
N ARG A 207 30.62 -3.66 4.80
CA ARG A 207 31.35 -3.06 3.68
C ARG A 207 32.59 -2.27 4.13
N LYS A 208 32.68 -1.93 5.40
CA LYS A 208 33.84 -1.25 6.01
C LYS A 208 34.91 -2.26 6.40
#